data_6a7b892948b1a609360bc4917b506be7
#
_entry.id   6a7b892948b1a609360bc4917b506be7
#
_cell.length_a   1.000
_cell.length_b   1.000
_cell.length_c   1.000
_cell.angle_alpha   90.00
_cell.angle_beta   90.00
_cell.angle_gamma   90.00
#
_symmetry.space_group_name_H-M   'P 1'
#
loop_
_entity.id
_entity.type
_entity.pdbx_description
1 polymer ?
#
loop_
_entity_poly.entity_id
_entity_poly.type
_entity_poly.pdbx_seq_one_letter_code
_entity_poly.pdbx_strand_id
1 'polypeptide(L)'
;MLDFAKSDGLVPVIVQDFQTLEVLMLGYMNEEAWQKTQAEKRVTFFSRSKNRLWTKGEESGNFLNVKCIHIDCDKDTVLIKADPMGPTCHTGSRSCFSTDFNQNFLLELERIVNNRYAHPSDESYVNRLRSRGINKIAQKVGEEAVETVIAALTETDTDFINETSDLLFHLIVLLREKGFSLETIAKNLESRHQ
;
A
#
# COMPACT_ATOMS: atom_id res chain seq x y z
N MET A 1 15.29 1.63 22.59
CA MET A 1 16.42 0.99 21.89
C MET A 1 16.03 -0.46 21.70
N LEU A 2 16.31 -1.07 20.53
CA LEU A 2 16.04 -2.50 20.28
C LEU A 2 16.89 -3.38 21.19
N ASP A 3 16.33 -4.51 21.63
CA ASP A 3 17.00 -5.50 22.47
C ASP A 3 17.50 -6.66 21.60
N PHE A 4 18.68 -6.49 21.03
CA PHE A 4 19.31 -7.54 20.22
C PHE A 4 19.76 -8.75 21.06
N ALA A 5 19.89 -8.61 22.38
CA ALA A 5 20.36 -9.70 23.24
C ALA A 5 19.32 -10.81 23.40
N LYS A 6 18.03 -10.50 23.34
CA LYS A 6 16.94 -11.48 23.42
C LYS A 6 16.95 -12.53 22.29
N SER A 7 17.50 -12.17 21.12
CA SER A 7 17.40 -12.96 19.89
C SER A 7 18.76 -13.26 19.28
N ASP A 8 19.74 -13.59 20.09
CA ASP A 8 21.11 -13.96 19.67
C ASP A 8 21.74 -12.93 18.69
N GLY A 9 21.48 -11.65 18.92
CA GLY A 9 22.01 -10.56 18.10
C GLY A 9 21.23 -10.26 16.82
N LEU A 10 20.13 -10.96 16.55
CA LEU A 10 19.30 -10.77 15.36
C LEU A 10 17.84 -10.52 15.74
N VAL A 11 17.27 -9.41 15.30
CA VAL A 11 15.85 -9.14 15.45
C VAL A 11 15.08 -9.42 14.16
N PRO A 12 13.90 -10.05 14.22
CA PRO A 12 13.03 -10.18 13.07
C PRO A 12 12.48 -8.80 12.65
N VAL A 13 12.39 -8.61 11.34
CA VAL A 13 11.89 -7.39 10.74
C VAL A 13 10.82 -7.72 9.72
N ILE A 14 9.61 -7.31 10.00
CA ILE A 14 8.49 -7.37 9.08
C ILE A 14 8.51 -6.09 8.22
N VAL A 15 8.47 -6.26 6.90
CA VAL A 15 8.32 -5.12 5.99
C VAL A 15 6.93 -5.13 5.39
N GLN A 16 6.25 -4.02 5.55
CA GLN A 16 4.88 -3.77 5.08
C GLN A 16 4.91 -2.62 4.06
N ASP A 17 4.12 -2.71 3.01
CA ASP A 17 3.89 -1.60 2.09
C ASP A 17 3.21 -0.44 2.84
N PHE A 18 3.76 0.76 2.69
CA PHE A 18 3.27 1.94 3.40
C PHE A 18 1.87 2.35 2.95
N GLN A 19 1.53 2.16 1.67
CA GLN A 19 0.26 2.59 1.08
C GLN A 19 -0.82 1.51 1.20
N THR A 20 -0.49 0.27 0.84
CA THR A 20 -1.48 -0.81 0.76
C THR A 20 -1.59 -1.65 2.02
N LEU A 21 -0.68 -1.46 2.97
CA LEU A 21 -0.55 -2.24 4.20
C LEU A 21 -0.32 -3.74 3.96
N GLU A 22 0.05 -4.12 2.74
CA GLU A 22 0.41 -5.49 2.42
C GLU A 22 1.74 -5.86 3.09
N VAL A 23 1.82 -7.03 3.71
CA VAL A 23 3.10 -7.56 4.22
C VAL A 23 3.93 -8.01 3.03
N LEU A 24 5.09 -7.41 2.83
CA LEU A 24 5.96 -7.64 1.68
C LEU A 24 6.95 -8.78 1.91
N MET A 25 7.60 -8.78 3.05
CA MET A 25 8.60 -9.78 3.40
C MET A 25 8.94 -9.76 4.90
N LEU A 26 9.64 -10.80 5.35
CA LEU A 26 10.31 -10.86 6.62
C LEU A 26 11.81 -11.06 6.38
N GLY A 27 12.63 -10.39 7.17
CA GLY A 27 14.08 -10.55 7.21
C GLY A 27 14.61 -10.40 8.65
N TYR A 28 15.92 -10.38 8.79
CA TYR A 28 16.56 -10.22 10.09
C TYR A 28 17.59 -9.10 10.04
N MET A 29 17.71 -8.35 11.12
CA MET A 29 18.72 -7.30 11.28
C MET A 29 19.58 -7.58 12.51
N ASN A 30 20.89 -7.42 12.36
CA ASN A 30 21.79 -7.16 13.48
C ASN A 30 21.86 -5.63 13.74
N GLU A 31 22.60 -5.22 14.74
CA GLU A 31 22.72 -3.81 15.10
C GLU A 31 23.29 -2.96 13.94
N GLU A 32 24.25 -3.47 13.18
CA GLU A 32 24.85 -2.78 12.03
C GLU A 32 23.83 -2.59 10.88
N ALA A 33 23.03 -3.64 10.56
CA ALA A 33 21.96 -3.56 9.57
C ALA A 33 20.89 -2.53 9.99
N TRP A 34 20.56 -2.49 11.27
CA TRP A 34 19.63 -1.54 11.85
C TRP A 34 20.13 -0.09 11.70
N GLN A 35 21.37 0.18 12.09
CA GLN A 35 21.98 1.50 11.98
C GLN A 35 22.04 1.96 10.51
N LYS A 36 22.44 1.07 9.60
CA LYS A 36 22.49 1.34 8.17
C LYS A 36 21.10 1.66 7.60
N THR A 37 20.09 0.89 7.98
CA THR A 37 18.69 1.14 7.56
C THR A 37 18.21 2.52 7.99
N GLN A 38 18.53 2.93 9.21
CA GLN A 38 18.16 4.26 9.73
C GLN A 38 18.89 5.41 9.00
N ALA A 39 20.17 5.20 8.71
CA ALA A 39 21.00 6.22 8.05
C ALA A 39 20.64 6.40 6.56
N GLU A 40 20.51 5.29 5.82
CA GLU A 40 20.31 5.32 4.36
C GLU A 40 18.83 5.38 3.96
N LYS A 41 17.90 5.18 4.90
CA LYS A 41 16.45 5.09 4.65
C LYS A 41 16.07 4.01 3.62
N ARG A 42 16.89 2.98 3.52
CA ARG A 42 16.67 1.76 2.72
C ARG A 42 16.77 0.55 3.60
N VAL A 43 15.86 -0.40 3.42
CA VAL A 43 15.84 -1.62 4.24
C VAL A 43 17.07 -2.47 3.97
N THR A 44 17.90 -2.62 4.98
CA THR A 44 19.11 -3.45 4.98
C THR A 44 18.97 -4.55 6.01
N PHE A 45 19.19 -5.79 5.62
CA PHE A 45 19.12 -6.98 6.45
C PHE A 45 20.52 -7.54 6.73
N PHE A 46 20.58 -8.45 7.69
CA PHE A 46 21.71 -9.34 7.87
C PHE A 46 21.38 -10.73 7.30
N SER A 47 22.14 -11.14 6.29
CA SER A 47 22.01 -12.46 5.68
C SER A 47 22.69 -13.52 6.55
N ARG A 48 21.89 -14.38 7.20
CA ARG A 48 22.40 -15.47 8.03
C ARG A 48 23.22 -16.51 7.24
N SER A 49 22.83 -16.78 6.00
CA SER A 49 23.51 -17.76 5.14
C SER A 49 24.82 -17.25 4.55
N LYS A 50 24.87 -15.94 4.21
CA LYS A 50 26.06 -15.31 3.61
C LYS A 50 26.92 -14.57 4.63
N ASN A 51 26.47 -14.47 5.88
CA ASN A 51 27.13 -13.76 6.98
C ASN A 51 27.55 -12.33 6.60
N ARG A 52 26.65 -11.56 5.95
CA ARG A 52 26.92 -10.19 5.53
C ARG A 52 25.67 -9.33 5.58
N LEU A 53 25.87 -8.02 5.56
CA LEU A 53 24.79 -7.08 5.30
C LEU A 53 24.29 -7.23 3.86
N TRP A 54 22.98 -7.03 3.71
CA TRP A 54 22.29 -7.10 2.42
C TRP A 54 21.20 -6.02 2.36
N THR A 55 21.41 -5.01 1.52
CA THR A 55 20.38 -4.01 1.25
C THR A 55 19.40 -4.55 0.22
N LYS A 56 18.12 -4.63 0.58
CA LYS A 56 17.08 -5.11 -0.34
C LYS A 56 17.06 -4.25 -1.60
N GLY A 57 17.22 -4.89 -2.74
CA GLY A 57 17.31 -4.20 -4.04
C GLY A 57 18.72 -3.91 -4.52
N GLU A 58 19.78 -4.27 -3.79
CA GLU A 58 21.18 -3.99 -4.19
C GLU A 58 21.57 -4.59 -5.55
N GLU A 59 20.92 -5.70 -5.97
CA GLU A 59 21.17 -6.35 -7.26
C GLU A 59 20.07 -6.02 -8.29
N SER A 60 18.81 -5.93 -7.84
CA SER A 60 17.64 -5.78 -8.74
C SER A 60 17.21 -4.33 -9.00
N GLY A 61 17.71 -3.36 -8.22
CA GLY A 61 17.20 -1.99 -8.22
C GLY A 61 15.88 -1.79 -7.47
N ASN A 62 15.20 -2.87 -7.05
CA ASN A 62 13.91 -2.82 -6.36
C ASN A 62 14.13 -2.58 -4.85
N PHE A 63 14.52 -1.37 -4.51
CA PHE A 63 14.74 -0.95 -3.13
C PHE A 63 13.42 -0.83 -2.36
N LEU A 64 13.49 -0.99 -1.04
CA LEU A 64 12.42 -0.70 -0.09
C LEU A 64 12.78 0.58 0.67
N ASN A 65 12.16 1.70 0.31
CA ASN A 65 12.43 3.00 0.91
C ASN A 65 11.63 3.15 2.21
N VAL A 66 12.32 3.34 3.33
CA VAL A 66 11.71 3.44 4.66
C VAL A 66 10.86 4.71 4.78
N LYS A 67 9.60 4.56 5.14
CA LYS A 67 8.67 5.66 5.48
C LYS A 67 8.52 5.83 6.98
N CYS A 68 8.24 4.75 7.71
CA CYS A 68 8.23 4.76 9.16
C CYS A 68 8.65 3.41 9.75
N ILE A 69 9.06 3.44 11.00
CA ILE A 69 9.56 2.28 11.73
C ILE A 69 8.81 2.23 13.07
N HIS A 70 8.32 1.05 13.41
CA HIS A 70 7.71 0.74 14.69
C HIS A 70 8.50 -0.39 15.36
N ILE A 71 8.75 -0.24 16.63
CA ILE A 71 9.35 -1.27 17.48
C ILE A 71 8.22 -1.80 18.33
N ASP A 72 8.15 -3.11 18.52
CA ASP A 72 7.12 -3.73 19.33
C ASP A 72 7.27 -3.44 20.84
N CYS A 73 6.33 -3.95 21.63
CA CYS A 73 6.19 -3.58 23.04
C CYS A 73 7.36 -4.07 23.92
N ASP A 74 7.99 -5.19 23.58
CA ASP A 74 9.10 -5.79 24.31
C ASP A 74 10.46 -5.66 23.59
N LYS A 75 10.48 -4.88 22.48
CA LYS A 75 11.67 -4.34 21.78
C LYS A 75 12.55 -5.39 21.11
N ASP A 76 11.97 -6.49 20.68
CA ASP A 76 12.68 -7.56 19.99
C ASP A 76 12.21 -7.82 18.55
N THR A 77 11.20 -7.06 18.06
CA THR A 77 10.68 -7.14 16.70
C THR A 77 10.49 -5.74 16.10
N VAL A 78 10.70 -5.61 14.79
CA VAL A 78 10.54 -4.35 14.06
C VAL A 78 9.51 -4.50 12.95
N LEU A 79 8.60 -3.54 12.85
CA LEU A 79 7.75 -3.33 11.69
C LEU A 79 8.25 -2.10 10.93
N ILE A 80 8.70 -2.29 9.69
CA ILE A 80 9.06 -1.20 8.78
C ILE A 80 7.97 -1.04 7.74
N LYS A 81 7.34 0.13 7.69
CA LYS A 81 6.50 0.50 6.55
C LYS A 81 7.38 1.16 5.49
N ALA A 82 7.42 0.57 4.32
CA ALA A 82 8.30 0.98 3.22
C ALA A 82 7.51 1.23 1.93
N ASP A 83 8.10 2.05 1.07
CA ASP A 83 7.63 2.31 -0.29
C ASP A 83 8.49 1.48 -1.26
N PRO A 84 7.94 0.40 -1.85
CA PRO A 84 8.69 -0.47 -2.75
C PRO A 84 8.86 0.18 -4.13
N MET A 85 10.09 0.19 -4.66
CA MET A 85 10.39 0.67 -6.02
C MET A 85 10.01 -0.34 -7.11
N GLY A 86 9.62 -1.54 -6.74
CA GLY A 86 9.25 -2.62 -7.66
C GLY A 86 8.95 -3.92 -6.90
N PRO A 87 8.88 -5.06 -7.61
CA PRO A 87 8.62 -6.36 -6.99
C PRO A 87 9.58 -6.66 -5.84
N THR A 88 9.01 -7.07 -4.69
CA THR A 88 9.82 -7.39 -3.52
C THR A 88 10.39 -8.81 -3.59
N CYS A 89 9.63 -9.77 -4.09
CA CYS A 89 10.07 -11.16 -4.18
C CYS A 89 11.07 -11.37 -5.34
N HIS A 90 12.02 -12.29 -5.16
CA HIS A 90 12.96 -12.71 -6.21
C HIS A 90 12.27 -13.41 -7.39
N THR A 91 11.04 -13.91 -7.20
CA THR A 91 10.21 -14.50 -8.27
C THR A 91 9.53 -13.46 -9.15
N GLY A 92 9.69 -12.17 -8.86
CA GLY A 92 9.01 -11.07 -9.53
C GLY A 92 7.65 -10.72 -8.93
N SER A 93 7.21 -11.42 -7.87
CA SER A 93 5.97 -11.10 -7.15
C SER A 93 6.14 -9.86 -6.28
N ARG A 94 5.05 -9.14 -6.06
CA ARG A 94 5.03 -7.96 -5.19
C ARG A 94 5.43 -8.28 -3.75
N SER A 95 4.93 -9.38 -3.20
CA SER A 95 5.20 -9.88 -1.86
C SER A 95 5.87 -11.25 -1.89
N CYS A 96 6.61 -11.59 -0.83
CA CYS A 96 7.10 -12.94 -0.57
C CYS A 96 6.00 -13.87 -0.05
N PHE A 97 4.88 -13.31 0.38
CA PHE A 97 3.70 -14.03 0.84
C PHE A 97 2.66 -13.96 -0.28
N SER A 98 2.57 -15.01 -1.10
CA SER A 98 1.55 -15.08 -2.14
C SER A 98 0.17 -15.22 -1.50
N THR A 99 -0.75 -14.35 -1.88
CA THR A 99 -2.16 -14.46 -1.56
C THR A 99 -2.93 -14.50 -2.87
N ASP A 100 -3.90 -15.39 -2.99
CA ASP A 100 -4.77 -15.50 -4.17
C ASP A 100 -5.74 -14.30 -4.28
N PHE A 101 -5.86 -13.53 -3.19
CA PHE A 101 -6.75 -12.38 -3.08
C PHE A 101 -6.07 -11.23 -2.31
N ASN A 102 -6.05 -10.05 -2.90
CA ASN A 102 -5.56 -8.83 -2.23
C ASN A 102 -6.67 -8.25 -1.35
N GLN A 103 -6.66 -8.57 -0.05
CA GLN A 103 -7.63 -8.05 0.93
C GLN A 103 -7.61 -6.51 1.05
N ASN A 104 -6.53 -5.87 0.61
CA ASN A 104 -6.37 -4.42 0.64
C ASN A 104 -6.53 -3.78 -0.75
N PHE A 105 -7.29 -4.42 -1.65
CA PHE A 105 -7.39 -3.98 -3.05
C PHE A 105 -7.88 -2.53 -3.20
N LEU A 106 -8.72 -2.03 -2.32
CA LEU A 106 -9.15 -0.62 -2.36
C LEU A 106 -7.98 0.35 -2.17
N LEU A 107 -7.02 0.03 -1.29
CA LEU A 107 -5.80 0.82 -1.12
C LEU A 107 -4.87 0.70 -2.33
N GLU A 108 -4.80 -0.50 -2.92
CA GLU A 108 -4.08 -0.71 -4.17
C GLU A 108 -4.72 0.07 -5.34
N LEU A 109 -6.05 0.08 -5.42
CA LEU A 109 -6.80 0.84 -6.42
C LEU A 109 -6.53 2.35 -6.28
N GLU A 110 -6.51 2.87 -5.05
CA GLU A 110 -6.11 4.27 -4.80
C GLU A 110 -4.68 4.54 -5.29
N ARG A 111 -3.74 3.64 -5.02
CA ARG A 111 -2.36 3.74 -5.52
C ARG A 111 -2.30 3.74 -7.05
N ILE A 112 -3.08 2.87 -7.71
CA ILE A 112 -3.19 2.82 -9.17
C ILE A 112 -3.73 4.15 -9.71
N VAL A 113 -4.80 4.68 -9.13
CA VAL A 113 -5.36 5.98 -9.51
C VAL A 113 -4.31 7.09 -9.36
N ASN A 114 -3.62 7.14 -8.22
CA ASN A 114 -2.55 8.11 -7.98
C ASN A 114 -1.43 8.02 -9.02
N ASN A 115 -1.04 6.81 -9.39
CA ASN A 115 -0.02 6.58 -10.42
C ASN A 115 -0.48 7.05 -11.81
N ARG A 116 -1.76 6.86 -12.16
CA ARG A 116 -2.34 7.37 -13.43
C ARG A 116 -2.36 8.91 -13.47
N TYR A 117 -2.54 9.56 -12.32
CA TYR A 117 -2.42 11.02 -12.24
C TYR A 117 -0.99 11.52 -12.40
N ALA A 118 0.01 10.80 -11.87
CA ALA A 118 1.42 11.14 -11.96
C ALA A 118 2.02 10.86 -13.36
N HIS A 119 1.52 9.81 -14.03
CA HIS A 119 1.99 9.35 -15.34
C HIS A 119 0.80 9.25 -16.32
N PRO A 120 0.37 10.38 -16.88
CA PRO A 120 -0.80 10.42 -17.78
C PRO A 120 -0.58 9.59 -19.06
N SER A 121 -1.64 8.89 -19.50
CA SER A 121 -1.69 8.16 -20.76
C SER A 121 -3.09 8.30 -21.35
N ASP A 122 -3.21 8.50 -22.65
CA ASP A 122 -4.49 8.63 -23.36
C ASP A 122 -5.33 7.34 -23.32
N GLU A 123 -4.69 6.20 -23.15
CA GLU A 123 -5.36 4.92 -22.99
C GLU A 123 -6.05 4.77 -21.63
N SER A 124 -5.65 5.57 -20.63
CA SER A 124 -6.18 5.48 -19.28
C SER A 124 -7.57 6.11 -19.17
N TYR A 125 -8.55 5.32 -18.71
CA TYR A 125 -9.89 5.83 -18.40
C TYR A 125 -9.85 6.95 -17.35
N VAL A 126 -9.02 6.80 -16.31
CA VAL A 126 -8.83 7.82 -15.25
C VAL A 126 -8.41 9.16 -15.87
N ASN A 127 -7.46 9.14 -16.82
CA ASN A 127 -6.97 10.37 -17.46
C ASN A 127 -8.00 10.97 -18.39
N ARG A 128 -8.75 10.15 -19.15
CA ARG A 128 -9.88 10.64 -19.96
C ARG A 128 -11.00 11.25 -19.10
N LEU A 129 -11.28 10.68 -17.94
CA LEU A 129 -12.26 11.21 -17.00
C LEU A 129 -11.78 12.54 -16.40
N ARG A 130 -10.51 12.60 -15.95
CA ARG A 130 -9.86 13.80 -15.44
C ARG A 130 -9.87 14.96 -16.44
N SER A 131 -9.59 14.70 -17.72
CA SER A 131 -9.57 15.74 -18.77
C SER A 131 -10.93 16.40 -18.99
N ARG A 132 -12.04 15.75 -18.59
CA ARG A 132 -13.40 16.31 -18.60
C ARG A 132 -13.71 17.18 -17.37
N GLY A 133 -12.78 17.26 -16.42
CA GLY A 133 -12.87 18.10 -15.22
C GLY A 133 -13.71 17.52 -14.10
N ILE A 134 -13.61 18.17 -12.95
CA ILE A 134 -14.22 17.72 -11.68
C ILE A 134 -15.73 17.55 -11.75
N ASN A 135 -16.42 18.39 -12.55
CA ASN A 135 -17.88 18.28 -12.71
C ASN A 135 -18.29 16.93 -13.30
N LYS A 136 -17.52 16.41 -14.29
CA LYS A 136 -17.80 15.10 -14.88
C LYS A 136 -17.46 13.95 -13.92
N ILE A 137 -16.39 14.08 -13.14
CA ILE A 137 -16.05 13.09 -12.10
C ILE A 137 -17.17 13.05 -11.05
N ALA A 138 -17.61 14.20 -10.55
CA ALA A 138 -18.69 14.28 -9.55
C ALA A 138 -20.04 13.77 -10.12
N GLN A 139 -20.33 14.05 -11.39
CA GLN A 139 -21.50 13.50 -12.08
C GLN A 139 -21.47 11.96 -12.07
N LYS A 140 -20.31 11.33 -12.38
CA LYS A 140 -20.19 9.87 -12.36
C LYS A 140 -20.43 9.30 -10.97
N VAL A 141 -19.90 9.89 -9.91
CA VAL A 141 -20.21 9.46 -8.54
C VAL A 141 -21.71 9.49 -8.27
N GLY A 142 -22.43 10.52 -8.73
CA GLY A 142 -23.89 10.62 -8.56
C GLY A 142 -24.64 9.57 -9.39
N GLU A 143 -24.25 9.32 -10.63
CA GLU A 143 -24.81 8.27 -11.50
C GLU A 143 -24.69 6.90 -10.82
N GLU A 144 -23.47 6.48 -10.46
CA GLU A 144 -23.21 5.17 -9.85
C GLU A 144 -23.90 5.00 -8.47
N ALA A 145 -24.03 6.10 -7.71
CA ALA A 145 -24.77 6.05 -6.45
C ALA A 145 -26.26 5.76 -6.67
N VAL A 146 -26.89 6.34 -7.70
CA VAL A 146 -28.28 6.08 -8.05
C VAL A 146 -28.44 4.66 -8.58
N GLU A 147 -27.55 4.20 -9.46
CA GLU A 147 -27.55 2.86 -10.04
C GLU A 147 -27.34 1.79 -8.93
N THR A 148 -26.44 2.03 -7.96
CA THR A 148 -26.29 1.17 -6.77
C THR A 148 -27.62 1.03 -5.98
N VAL A 149 -28.37 2.13 -5.80
CA VAL A 149 -29.65 2.10 -5.08
C VAL A 149 -30.70 1.34 -5.88
N ILE A 150 -30.76 1.52 -7.20
CA ILE A 150 -31.70 0.79 -8.07
C ILE A 150 -31.37 -0.70 -8.04
N ALA A 151 -30.11 -1.08 -8.21
CA ALA A 151 -29.67 -2.47 -8.18
C ALA A 151 -29.98 -3.14 -6.86
N ALA A 152 -29.78 -2.45 -5.73
CA ALA A 152 -30.10 -2.96 -4.40
C ALA A 152 -31.61 -3.28 -4.20
N LEU A 153 -32.49 -2.62 -4.94
CA LEU A 153 -33.95 -2.75 -4.76
C LEU A 153 -34.61 -3.63 -5.81
N THR A 154 -34.07 -3.69 -7.03
CA THR A 154 -34.81 -4.23 -8.19
C THR A 154 -34.02 -5.17 -9.10
N GLU A 155 -32.70 -5.29 -8.91
CA GLU A 155 -31.82 -6.05 -9.80
C GLU A 155 -31.18 -7.24 -9.07
N THR A 156 -30.18 -7.87 -9.69
CA THR A 156 -29.49 -9.04 -9.11
C THR A 156 -28.35 -8.63 -8.15
N ASP A 157 -27.92 -9.54 -7.27
CA ASP A 157 -26.76 -9.34 -6.41
C ASP A 157 -25.50 -8.99 -7.22
N THR A 158 -25.37 -9.55 -8.44
CA THR A 158 -24.25 -9.27 -9.34
C THR A 158 -24.27 -7.82 -9.82
N ASP A 159 -25.44 -7.32 -10.20
CA ASP A 159 -25.60 -5.92 -10.63
C ASP A 159 -25.30 -4.98 -9.47
N PHE A 160 -25.83 -5.26 -8.30
CA PHE A 160 -25.54 -4.49 -7.08
C PHE A 160 -24.02 -4.45 -6.76
N ILE A 161 -23.31 -5.57 -6.89
CA ILE A 161 -21.86 -5.63 -6.69
C ILE A 161 -21.12 -4.76 -7.74
N ASN A 162 -21.54 -4.83 -9.00
CA ASN A 162 -20.94 -4.06 -10.10
C ASN A 162 -21.11 -2.56 -9.86
N GLU A 163 -22.33 -2.08 -9.63
CA GLU A 163 -22.61 -0.66 -9.42
C GLU A 163 -21.94 -0.12 -8.15
N THR A 164 -21.92 -0.92 -7.08
CA THR A 164 -21.18 -0.54 -5.86
C THR A 164 -19.69 -0.44 -6.12
N SER A 165 -19.13 -1.31 -6.95
CA SER A 165 -17.69 -1.27 -7.32
C SER A 165 -17.38 -0.03 -8.14
N ASP A 166 -18.22 0.34 -9.09
CA ASP A 166 -18.07 1.53 -9.92
C ASP A 166 -18.23 2.83 -9.09
N LEU A 167 -19.15 2.83 -8.14
CA LEU A 167 -19.29 3.93 -7.18
C LEU A 167 -18.01 4.14 -6.37
N LEU A 168 -17.44 3.07 -5.80
CA LEU A 168 -16.20 3.14 -5.03
C LEU A 168 -15.03 3.60 -5.90
N PHE A 169 -14.92 3.11 -7.13
CA PHE A 169 -13.90 3.54 -8.08
C PHE A 169 -13.99 5.03 -8.38
N HIS A 170 -15.16 5.53 -8.78
CA HIS A 170 -15.35 6.94 -9.10
C HIS A 170 -15.19 7.85 -7.88
N LEU A 171 -15.55 7.37 -6.68
CA LEU A 171 -15.30 8.08 -5.43
C LEU A 171 -13.80 8.23 -5.15
N ILE A 172 -12.99 7.19 -5.36
CA ILE A 172 -11.53 7.27 -5.22
C ILE A 172 -10.93 8.29 -6.19
N VAL A 173 -11.42 8.31 -7.45
CA VAL A 173 -10.98 9.31 -8.44
C VAL A 173 -11.34 10.73 -8.00
N LEU A 174 -12.55 10.92 -7.47
CA LEU A 174 -12.99 12.24 -6.96
C LEU A 174 -12.19 12.69 -5.74
N LEU A 175 -11.91 11.79 -4.81
CA LEU A 175 -11.05 12.07 -3.65
C LEU A 175 -9.67 12.54 -4.11
N ARG A 176 -9.06 11.83 -5.05
CA ARG A 176 -7.76 12.21 -5.62
C ARG A 176 -7.80 13.58 -6.30
N GLU A 177 -8.84 13.89 -7.07
CA GLU A 177 -9.00 15.19 -7.72
C GLU A 177 -9.14 16.34 -6.70
N LYS A 178 -9.76 16.07 -5.56
CA LYS A 178 -9.89 17.00 -4.44
C LYS A 178 -8.66 17.08 -3.52
N GLY A 179 -7.63 16.25 -3.76
CA GLY A 179 -6.42 16.20 -2.94
C GLY A 179 -6.57 15.43 -1.62
N PHE A 180 -7.58 14.57 -1.52
CA PHE A 180 -7.81 13.70 -0.35
C PHE A 180 -7.48 12.24 -0.67
N SER A 181 -7.39 11.42 0.39
CA SER A 181 -7.14 9.98 0.33
C SER A 181 -8.21 9.19 1.09
N LEU A 182 -8.27 7.88 0.84
CA LEU A 182 -9.07 6.96 1.66
C LEU A 182 -8.68 7.02 3.13
N GLU A 183 -7.39 7.20 3.45
CA GLU A 183 -6.92 7.40 4.82
C GLU A 183 -7.55 8.64 5.48
N THR A 184 -7.68 9.75 4.73
CA THR A 184 -8.34 10.96 5.23
C THR A 184 -9.79 10.68 5.61
N ILE A 185 -10.50 9.93 4.77
CA ILE A 185 -11.90 9.57 5.04
C ILE A 185 -12.00 8.61 6.22
N ALA A 186 -11.11 7.59 6.27
CA ALA A 186 -11.06 6.65 7.39
C ALA A 186 -10.84 7.35 8.74
N LYS A 187 -9.88 8.27 8.83
CA LYS A 187 -9.62 9.09 10.03
C LYS A 187 -10.84 9.91 10.46
N ASN A 188 -11.56 10.49 9.49
CA ASN A 188 -12.78 11.23 9.80
C ASN A 188 -13.89 10.31 10.33
N LEU A 189 -14.04 9.12 9.74
CA LEU A 189 -15.00 8.14 10.24
C LEU A 189 -14.62 7.67 11.66
N GLU A 190 -13.34 7.34 11.88
CA GLU A 190 -12.83 6.92 13.20
C GLU A 190 -13.11 7.98 14.26
N SER A 191 -12.89 9.26 13.96
CA SER A 191 -13.13 10.38 14.91
C SER A 191 -14.60 10.55 15.30
N ARG A 192 -15.54 9.99 14.55
CA ARG A 192 -16.99 10.01 14.84
C ARG A 192 -17.46 8.85 15.71
N HIS A 193 -16.60 7.85 15.94
CA HIS A 193 -16.90 6.64 16.69
C HIS A 193 -16.15 6.55 18.04
N GLN A 194 -15.54 7.69 18.46
CA GLN A 194 -14.92 7.83 19.78
C GLN A 194 -15.88 8.38 20.81
#